data_324aecfe3d8cb6845292dc67f0325c0b
#
_entry.id   324aecfe3d8cb6845292dc67f0325c0b
#
_cell.length_a   1.000
_cell.length_b   1.000
_cell.length_c   1.000
_cell.angle_alpha   90.00
_cell.angle_beta   90.00
_cell.angle_gamma   90.00
#
_symmetry.space_group_name_H-M   'P 1'
#
loop_
_entity.id
_entity.type
_entity.pdbx_description
1 polymer ?
#
loop_
_entity_poly.entity_id
_entity_poly.type
_entity_poly.pdbx_seq_one_letter_code
_entity_poly.pdbx_strand_id
1 'polypeptide(L)'
;LLPAIKEATVQCDWVGNIKIEVQEAQPIAYAKINKDIYEINNIGNIIKTTDQDRISLLKSLPYVSEFKEEKLLKQFAEGFKDVPTLMQNEISDIILSPQRGDETRLKCLLKGDKILYIRIEDLSTRLDDEIFNYEAYKTKYKDKYSFSIEGIHLYLE
;
A
#
# COMPACT_ATOMS: atom_id res chain seq x y z
N LEU A 1 -11.16 -0.32 -18.65
CA LEU A 1 -11.76 -0.08 -17.33
C LEU A 1 -11.29 1.28 -16.82
N LEU A 2 -12.16 2.05 -16.17
CA LEU A 2 -11.76 3.27 -15.47
C LEU A 2 -10.89 2.89 -14.26
N PRO A 3 -9.82 3.65 -13.95
CA PRO A 3 -8.88 3.30 -12.88
C PRO A 3 -9.51 3.17 -11.48
N ALA A 4 -10.67 3.79 -11.28
CA ALA A 4 -11.42 3.76 -10.03
C ALA A 4 -12.45 2.61 -9.95
N ILE A 5 -12.63 1.82 -11.01
CA ILE A 5 -13.62 0.73 -11.05
C ILE A 5 -12.90 -0.60 -10.90
N LYS A 6 -13.24 -1.33 -9.85
CA LYS A 6 -12.76 -2.68 -9.60
C LYS A 6 -13.48 -3.70 -10.46
N GLU A 7 -14.82 -3.60 -10.50
CA GLU A 7 -15.68 -4.53 -11.23
C GLU A 7 -16.94 -3.81 -11.72
N ALA A 8 -17.43 -4.21 -12.88
CA ALA A 8 -18.72 -3.78 -13.40
C ALA A 8 -19.48 -4.99 -13.97
N THR A 9 -20.67 -5.23 -13.47
CA THR A 9 -21.56 -6.30 -13.93
C THR A 9 -22.76 -5.69 -14.63
N VAL A 10 -23.06 -6.18 -15.83
CA VAL A 10 -24.22 -5.77 -16.61
C VAL A 10 -25.18 -6.95 -16.72
N GLN A 11 -26.42 -6.76 -16.30
CA GLN A 11 -27.51 -7.74 -16.40
C GLN A 11 -28.63 -7.15 -17.29
N CYS A 12 -29.13 -7.94 -18.19
CA CYS A 12 -30.28 -7.59 -19.02
C CYS A 12 -31.37 -8.61 -18.76
N ASP A 13 -32.57 -8.16 -18.40
CA ASP A 13 -33.74 -9.03 -18.29
C ASP A 13 -34.42 -9.26 -19.65
N TRP A 14 -35.36 -10.22 -19.68
CA TRP A 14 -36.11 -10.57 -20.89
C TRP A 14 -37.09 -9.48 -21.39
N VAL A 15 -37.30 -8.46 -20.57
CA VAL A 15 -38.15 -7.28 -20.91
C VAL A 15 -37.34 -6.13 -21.48
N GLY A 16 -35.97 -6.26 -21.43
CA GLY A 16 -35.04 -5.26 -21.95
C GLY A 16 -34.57 -4.24 -20.91
N ASN A 17 -34.83 -4.46 -19.62
CA ASN A 17 -34.23 -3.62 -18.59
C ASN A 17 -32.76 -3.97 -18.41
N ILE A 18 -31.91 -2.95 -18.32
CA ILE A 18 -30.49 -3.11 -18.09
C ILE A 18 -30.18 -2.65 -16.66
N LYS A 19 -29.59 -3.56 -15.87
CA LYS A 19 -29.05 -3.27 -14.54
C LYS A 19 -27.53 -3.27 -14.62
N ILE A 20 -26.92 -2.17 -14.18
CA ILE A 20 -25.45 -2.05 -14.10
C ILE A 20 -25.09 -1.93 -12.63
N GLU A 21 -24.29 -2.87 -12.14
CA GLU A 21 -23.69 -2.83 -10.81
C GLU A 21 -22.21 -2.51 -10.95
N VAL A 22 -21.74 -1.50 -10.21
CA VAL A 22 -20.35 -1.05 -10.24
C VAL A 22 -19.77 -1.18 -8.84
N GLN A 23 -18.64 -1.88 -8.73
CA GLN A 23 -17.83 -1.91 -7.52
C GLN A 23 -16.63 -0.99 -7.71
N GLU A 24 -16.54 0.05 -6.88
CA GLU A 24 -15.41 0.96 -6.90
C GLU A 24 -14.21 0.35 -6.18
N ALA A 25 -13.00 0.65 -6.69
CA ALA A 25 -11.76 0.36 -6.01
C ALA A 25 -11.62 1.24 -4.77
N GLN A 26 -11.13 0.67 -3.67
CA GLN A 26 -10.96 1.40 -2.42
C GLN A 26 -9.52 1.90 -2.28
N PRO A 27 -9.32 3.14 -1.81
CA PRO A 27 -7.98 3.65 -1.53
C PRO A 27 -7.36 2.88 -0.36
N ILE A 28 -6.06 2.56 -0.48
CA ILE A 28 -5.26 1.86 0.54
C ILE A 28 -4.04 2.65 0.98
N ALA A 29 -3.62 3.65 0.20
CA ALA A 29 -2.55 4.58 0.52
C ALA A 29 -2.67 5.84 -0.34
N TYR A 30 -1.89 6.86 -0.03
CA TYR A 30 -1.77 8.03 -0.89
C TYR A 30 -0.34 8.52 -0.99
N ALA A 31 0.00 9.15 -2.11
CA ALA A 31 1.32 9.72 -2.36
C ALA A 31 1.21 11.21 -2.75
N LYS A 32 2.28 11.95 -2.48
CA LYS A 32 2.44 13.31 -3.00
C LYS A 32 3.72 13.36 -3.84
N ILE A 33 3.56 13.67 -5.13
CA ILE A 33 4.67 13.88 -6.04
C ILE A 33 4.60 15.33 -6.50
N ASN A 34 5.63 16.11 -6.19
CA ASN A 34 5.64 17.55 -6.39
C ASN A 34 4.47 18.24 -5.66
N LYS A 35 3.48 18.74 -6.42
CA LYS A 35 2.26 19.39 -5.87
C LYS A 35 1.01 18.53 -6.02
N ASP A 36 1.13 17.40 -6.70
CA ASP A 36 0.01 16.54 -7.05
C ASP A 36 -0.17 15.44 -6.01
N ILE A 37 -1.43 15.15 -5.70
CA ILE A 37 -1.81 14.05 -4.79
C ILE A 37 -2.33 12.89 -5.63
N TYR A 38 -1.85 11.73 -5.31
CA TYR A 38 -2.20 10.46 -5.94
C TYR A 38 -2.81 9.52 -4.92
N GLU A 39 -3.95 8.98 -5.25
CA GLU A 39 -4.57 7.86 -4.55
C GLU A 39 -3.98 6.56 -5.07
N ILE A 40 -3.67 5.63 -4.18
CA ILE A 40 -3.27 4.26 -4.48
C ILE A 40 -4.39 3.36 -4.01
N ASN A 41 -4.94 2.52 -4.89
CA ASN A 41 -6.10 1.72 -4.57
C ASN A 41 -5.81 0.21 -4.49
N ASN A 42 -6.78 -0.54 -3.98
CA ASN A 42 -6.68 -1.98 -3.73
C ASN A 42 -6.70 -2.87 -4.98
N ILE A 43 -6.62 -2.28 -6.18
CA ILE A 43 -6.37 -2.99 -7.44
C ILE A 43 -5.03 -2.58 -8.08
N GLY A 44 -4.18 -1.86 -7.32
CA GLY A 44 -2.84 -1.48 -7.75
C GLY A 44 -2.78 -0.26 -8.68
N ASN A 45 -3.89 0.44 -8.87
CA ASN A 45 -3.90 1.66 -9.69
C ASN A 45 -3.52 2.90 -8.86
N ILE A 46 -2.90 3.86 -9.53
CA ILE A 46 -2.62 5.18 -9.01
C ILE A 46 -3.48 6.21 -9.77
N ILE A 47 -4.18 7.06 -9.04
CA ILE A 47 -5.13 8.03 -9.58
C ILE A 47 -4.79 9.40 -9.03
N LYS A 48 -4.48 10.35 -9.92
CA LYS A 48 -4.31 11.75 -9.52
C LYS A 48 -5.65 12.31 -9.09
N THR A 49 -5.71 12.91 -7.90
CA THR A 49 -6.90 13.55 -7.37
C THR A 49 -6.68 15.02 -7.06
N THR A 50 -7.70 15.83 -7.35
CA THR A 50 -7.76 17.26 -7.01
C THR A 50 -8.98 17.60 -6.14
N ASP A 51 -9.82 16.60 -5.87
CA ASP A 51 -11.02 16.73 -5.04
C ASP A 51 -10.62 16.86 -3.56
N GLN A 52 -10.99 17.96 -2.92
CA GLN A 52 -10.60 18.26 -1.54
C GLN A 52 -11.26 17.33 -0.51
N ASP A 53 -12.50 16.91 -0.76
CA ASP A 53 -13.19 15.97 0.12
C ASP A 53 -12.52 14.59 0.06
N ARG A 54 -12.18 14.15 -1.16
CA ARG A 54 -11.42 12.92 -1.38
C ARG A 54 -10.04 12.99 -0.71
N ILE A 55 -9.29 14.08 -0.90
CA ILE A 55 -7.98 14.30 -0.27
C ILE A 55 -8.08 14.23 1.26
N SER A 56 -9.14 14.76 1.85
CA SER A 56 -9.34 14.73 3.30
C SER A 56 -9.52 13.31 3.83
N LEU A 57 -10.21 12.45 3.09
CA LEU A 57 -10.35 11.03 3.41
C LEU A 57 -9.02 10.27 3.30
N LEU A 58 -8.21 10.58 2.28
CA LEU A 58 -6.92 9.93 2.07
C LEU A 58 -5.93 10.14 3.23
N LYS A 59 -6.02 11.25 3.97
CA LYS A 59 -5.10 11.56 5.09
C LYS A 59 -5.17 10.57 6.25
N SER A 60 -6.16 9.72 6.31
CA SER A 60 -6.27 8.64 7.30
C SER A 60 -5.52 7.36 6.90
N LEU A 61 -5.04 7.29 5.66
CA LEU A 61 -4.35 6.16 5.07
C LEU A 61 -2.82 6.34 5.14
N PRO A 62 -2.05 5.27 4.94
CA PRO A 62 -0.60 5.35 4.83
C PRO A 62 -0.12 6.40 3.81
N TYR A 63 0.80 7.25 4.25
CA TYR A 63 1.42 8.26 3.38
C TYR A 63 2.67 7.71 2.72
N VAL A 64 2.72 7.78 1.38
CA VAL A 64 3.84 7.29 0.56
C VAL A 64 4.66 8.49 0.06
N SER A 65 5.96 8.50 0.35
CA SER A 65 6.84 9.63 0.08
C SER A 65 8.19 9.22 -0.53
N GLU A 66 8.94 10.23 -1.00
CA GLU A 66 10.27 10.12 -1.63
C GLU A 66 10.29 9.40 -2.99
N PHE A 67 9.14 9.06 -3.55
CA PHE A 67 9.03 8.53 -4.91
C PHE A 67 9.14 9.67 -5.91
N LYS A 68 10.24 9.69 -6.67
CA LYS A 68 10.50 10.69 -7.72
C LYS A 68 9.95 10.27 -9.08
N GLU A 69 9.83 8.96 -9.29
CA GLU A 69 9.41 8.36 -10.55
C GLU A 69 8.07 7.63 -10.39
N GLU A 70 7.14 7.94 -11.28
CA GLU A 70 5.82 7.26 -11.32
C GLU A 70 5.96 5.75 -11.54
N LYS A 71 7.01 5.31 -12.25
CA LYS A 71 7.29 3.89 -12.47
C LYS A 71 7.47 3.11 -11.17
N LEU A 72 8.29 3.64 -10.25
CA LEU A 72 8.51 3.03 -8.94
C LEU A 72 7.25 3.06 -8.08
N LEU A 73 6.48 4.15 -8.16
CA LEU A 73 5.20 4.23 -7.45
C LEU A 73 4.20 3.20 -7.97
N LYS A 74 4.17 2.92 -9.28
CA LYS A 74 3.35 1.84 -9.85
C LYS A 74 3.79 0.46 -9.37
N GLN A 75 5.08 0.19 -9.34
CA GLN A 75 5.61 -1.07 -8.79
C GLN A 75 5.24 -1.24 -7.32
N PHE A 76 5.35 -0.16 -6.55
CA PHE A 76 4.91 -0.14 -5.15
C PHE A 76 3.41 -0.44 -5.03
N ALA A 77 2.55 0.24 -5.80
CA ALA A 77 1.10 0.05 -5.78
C ALA A 77 0.71 -1.40 -6.09
N GLU A 78 1.36 -2.02 -7.07
CA GLU A 78 1.15 -3.43 -7.44
C GLU A 78 1.56 -4.40 -6.32
N GLY A 79 2.65 -4.14 -5.61
CA GLY A 79 3.05 -4.97 -4.46
C GLY A 79 2.20 -4.73 -3.22
N PHE A 80 1.84 -3.46 -2.96
CA PHE A 80 1.14 -3.06 -1.74
C PHE A 80 -0.34 -3.46 -1.72
N LYS A 81 -0.99 -3.59 -2.88
CA LYS A 81 -2.40 -4.05 -2.97
C LYS A 81 -2.62 -5.43 -2.37
N ASP A 82 -1.60 -6.28 -2.42
CA ASP A 82 -1.65 -7.67 -1.96
C ASP A 82 -1.17 -7.84 -0.49
N VAL A 83 -0.72 -6.76 0.14
CA VAL A 83 -0.39 -6.76 1.58
C VAL A 83 -1.69 -6.90 2.38
N PRO A 84 -1.75 -7.79 3.38
CA PRO A 84 -2.94 -7.96 4.22
C PRO A 84 -3.41 -6.65 4.85
N THR A 85 -4.72 -6.42 4.90
CA THR A 85 -5.31 -5.19 5.43
C THR A 85 -4.90 -4.91 6.88
N LEU A 86 -4.72 -5.95 7.69
CA LEU A 86 -4.22 -5.80 9.07
C LEU A 86 -2.84 -5.16 9.09
N MET A 87 -1.93 -5.62 8.22
CA MET A 87 -0.59 -5.04 8.10
C MET A 87 -0.63 -3.64 7.51
N GLN A 88 -1.44 -3.39 6.47
CA GLN A 88 -1.63 -2.04 5.92
C GLN A 88 -2.06 -1.05 7.00
N ASN A 89 -2.96 -1.45 7.89
CA ASN A 89 -3.47 -0.61 8.97
C ASN A 89 -2.42 -0.32 10.07
N GLU A 90 -1.38 -1.12 10.19
CA GLU A 90 -0.28 -0.87 11.13
C GLU A 90 0.75 0.13 10.60
N ILE A 91 0.75 0.40 9.30
CA ILE A 91 1.68 1.33 8.66
C ILE A 91 1.10 2.75 8.65
N SER A 92 1.87 3.73 9.09
CA SER A 92 1.52 5.16 8.99
C SER A 92 2.17 5.84 7.79
N ASP A 93 3.45 5.55 7.56
CA ASP A 93 4.24 6.17 6.51
C ASP A 93 5.11 5.14 5.78
N ILE A 94 5.25 5.31 4.48
CA ILE A 94 6.09 4.48 3.61
C ILE A 94 7.03 5.42 2.85
N ILE A 95 8.31 5.29 3.10
CA ILE A 95 9.33 6.17 2.57
C ILE A 95 10.24 5.36 1.66
N LEU A 96 10.35 5.74 0.39
CA LEU A 96 11.38 5.17 -0.48
C LEU A 96 12.75 5.62 0.03
N SER A 97 13.56 4.68 0.47
CA SER A 97 14.84 4.92 1.15
C SER A 97 15.95 4.07 0.53
N PRO A 98 16.32 4.37 -0.74
CA PRO A 98 17.30 3.57 -1.46
C PRO A 98 18.66 3.59 -0.79
N GLN A 99 19.37 2.48 -0.87
CA GLN A 99 20.75 2.34 -0.46
C GLN A 99 21.58 1.78 -1.62
N ARG A 100 22.91 1.85 -1.51
CA ARG A 100 23.78 1.30 -2.55
C ARG A 100 23.53 -0.19 -2.75
N GLY A 101 23.07 -0.55 -3.95
CA GLY A 101 22.73 -1.93 -4.31
C GLY A 101 21.32 -2.37 -3.85
N ASP A 102 20.50 -1.44 -3.33
CA ASP A 102 19.12 -1.67 -2.91
C ASP A 102 18.25 -0.44 -3.21
N GLU A 103 17.93 -0.27 -4.48
CA GLU A 103 17.23 0.92 -5.00
C GLU A 103 15.72 0.93 -4.69
N THR A 104 15.16 -0.23 -4.34
CA THR A 104 13.73 -0.41 -4.07
C THR A 104 13.40 -0.53 -2.58
N ARG A 105 14.39 -0.24 -1.72
CA ARG A 105 14.23 -0.32 -0.26
C ARG A 105 13.24 0.70 0.25
N LEU A 106 12.30 0.23 1.04
CA LEU A 106 11.32 1.02 1.77
C LEU A 106 11.67 1.07 3.25
N LYS A 107 11.36 2.21 3.85
CA LYS A 107 11.29 2.40 5.31
C LYS A 107 9.84 2.65 5.67
N CYS A 108 9.20 1.69 6.32
CA CYS A 108 7.83 1.80 6.78
C CYS A 108 7.81 2.16 8.27
N LEU A 109 7.13 3.24 8.63
CA LEU A 109 6.86 3.59 10.01
C LEU A 109 5.61 2.85 10.47
N LEU A 110 5.72 2.10 11.54
CA LEU A 110 4.64 1.29 12.08
C LEU A 110 4.09 1.91 13.37
N LYS A 111 2.84 1.63 13.67
CA LYS A 111 2.23 1.99 14.95
C LYS A 111 3.03 1.39 16.11
N GLY A 112 3.20 2.18 17.18
CA GLY A 112 4.02 1.79 18.35
C GLY A 112 5.51 2.04 18.17
N ASP A 113 5.87 3.04 17.34
CA ASP A 113 7.23 3.54 17.14
C ASP A 113 8.23 2.49 16.65
N LYS A 114 7.76 1.56 15.83
CA LYS A 114 8.57 0.55 15.17
C LYS A 114 8.85 0.93 13.72
N ILE A 115 9.93 0.40 13.19
CA ILE A 115 10.32 0.60 11.78
C ILE A 115 10.43 -0.76 11.11
N LEU A 116 9.87 -0.86 9.90
CA LEU A 116 10.08 -2.01 9.03
C LEU A 116 10.85 -1.56 7.78
N TYR A 117 11.93 -2.26 7.48
CA TYR A 117 12.66 -2.14 6.22
C TYR A 117 12.33 -3.35 5.35
N ILE A 118 11.92 -3.08 4.11
CA ILE A 118 11.53 -4.11 3.13
C ILE A 118 11.73 -3.58 1.72
N ARG A 119 11.88 -4.44 0.73
CA ARG A 119 11.91 -4.05 -0.68
C ARG A 119 10.51 -4.03 -1.28
N ILE A 120 10.33 -3.23 -2.34
CA ILE A 120 9.05 -3.18 -3.09
C ILE A 120 8.66 -4.58 -3.58
N GLU A 121 9.59 -5.33 -4.15
CA GLU A 121 9.37 -6.68 -4.68
C GLU A 121 9.01 -7.73 -3.63
N ASP A 122 9.33 -7.48 -2.37
CA ASP A 122 9.07 -8.39 -1.25
C ASP A 122 7.72 -8.12 -0.55
N LEU A 123 7.04 -7.00 -0.85
CA LEU A 123 5.81 -6.57 -0.16
C LEU A 123 4.74 -7.66 -0.15
N SER A 124 4.33 -8.15 -1.33
CA SER A 124 3.24 -9.11 -1.47
C SER A 124 3.61 -10.52 -1.00
N THR A 125 4.92 -10.84 -0.95
CA THR A 125 5.38 -12.20 -0.66
C THR A 125 5.91 -12.37 0.76
N ARG A 126 6.23 -11.27 1.46
CA ARG A 126 6.86 -11.30 2.79
C ARG A 126 6.02 -10.68 3.90
N LEU A 127 5.04 -9.86 3.56
CA LEU A 127 4.10 -9.29 4.53
C LEU A 127 2.79 -10.08 4.65
N ASP A 128 2.77 -11.30 4.15
CA ASP A 128 1.69 -12.25 4.40
C ASP A 128 1.62 -12.61 5.89
N ASP A 129 0.42 -12.71 6.46
CA ASP A 129 0.19 -12.99 7.89
C ASP A 129 0.78 -14.33 8.34
N GLU A 130 0.94 -15.30 7.44
CA GLU A 130 1.57 -16.60 7.74
C GLU A 130 3.10 -16.46 7.86
N ILE A 131 3.71 -15.51 7.13
CA ILE A 131 5.16 -15.31 7.08
C ILE A 131 5.61 -14.25 8.07
N PHE A 132 4.89 -13.12 8.14
CA PHE A 132 5.20 -11.99 9.02
C PHE A 132 3.98 -11.52 9.80
N ASN A 133 3.73 -12.14 10.94
CA ASN A 133 2.70 -11.69 11.87
C ASN A 133 3.23 -10.57 12.76
N TYR A 134 3.00 -9.32 12.36
CA TYR A 134 3.52 -8.14 13.06
C TYR A 134 3.07 -8.07 14.53
N GLU A 135 1.82 -8.38 14.85
CA GLU A 135 1.31 -8.34 16.23
C GLU A 135 2.03 -9.34 17.15
N ALA A 136 2.34 -10.53 16.63
CA ALA A 136 3.12 -11.50 17.37
C ALA A 136 4.57 -11.02 17.57
N TYR A 137 5.19 -10.45 16.52
CA TYR A 137 6.55 -9.91 16.59
C TYR A 137 6.66 -8.70 17.51
N LYS A 138 5.73 -7.75 17.43
CA LYS A 138 5.63 -6.58 18.30
C LYS A 138 5.52 -6.97 19.78
N THR A 139 4.78 -8.02 20.08
CA THR A 139 4.63 -8.54 21.43
C THR A 139 5.88 -9.27 21.91
N LYS A 140 6.46 -10.13 21.07
CA LYS A 140 7.63 -10.95 21.39
C LYS A 140 8.91 -10.13 21.52
N TYR A 141 9.09 -9.11 20.68
CA TYR A 141 10.28 -8.29 20.56
C TYR A 141 10.02 -6.83 20.93
N LYS A 142 9.47 -6.60 22.12
CA LYS A 142 9.11 -5.26 22.62
C LYS A 142 10.29 -4.30 22.70
N ASP A 143 11.48 -4.81 23.02
CA ASP A 143 12.74 -4.09 23.14
C ASP A 143 13.39 -3.78 21.79
N LYS A 144 12.94 -4.41 20.70
CA LYS A 144 13.48 -4.18 19.36
C LYS A 144 12.77 -3.00 18.71
N TYR A 145 13.57 -2.14 18.09
CA TYR A 145 13.11 -0.91 17.47
C TYR A 145 12.79 -1.08 15.99
N SER A 146 13.59 -1.90 15.29
CA SER A 146 13.39 -2.10 13.85
C SER A 146 13.39 -3.56 13.43
N PHE A 147 12.71 -3.81 12.31
CA PHE A 147 12.63 -5.07 11.59
C PHE A 147 13.17 -4.85 10.18
N SER A 148 14.07 -5.69 9.71
CA SER A 148 14.54 -5.64 8.32
C SER A 148 14.30 -6.99 7.66
N ILE A 149 13.53 -6.99 6.58
CA ILE A 149 13.26 -8.19 5.78
C ILE A 149 14.14 -8.13 4.54
N GLU A 150 15.06 -9.09 4.43
CA GLU A 150 15.97 -9.24 3.30
C GLU A 150 15.85 -10.65 2.73
N GLY A 151 15.11 -10.77 1.63
CA GLY A 151 14.76 -12.07 1.06
C GLY A 151 13.99 -12.93 2.07
N ILE A 152 14.58 -14.04 2.53
CA ILE A 152 13.95 -14.96 3.50
C ILE A 152 14.36 -14.66 4.96
N HIS A 153 15.22 -13.69 5.19
CA HIS A 153 15.76 -13.39 6.51
C HIS A 153 15.06 -12.20 7.15
N LEU A 154 14.78 -12.30 8.45
CA LEU A 154 14.30 -11.23 9.30
C LEU A 154 15.39 -10.85 10.29
N TYR A 155 15.83 -9.61 10.24
CA TYR A 155 16.80 -9.03 11.19
C TYR A 155 16.05 -8.14 12.18
N LEU A 156 16.50 -8.13 13.43
CA LEU A 156 15.87 -7.41 14.54
C LEU A 156 16.93 -6.51 15.21
N GLU A 157 16.67 -5.20 15.25
CA GLU A 157 17.54 -4.20 15.89
C GLU A 157 16.81 -3.42 16.98
#